data_48e5e190f73036d0e20538a907fa0790
#
_entry.id   48e5e190f73036d0e20538a907fa0790
#
_cell.length_a   1.000
_cell.length_b   1.000
_cell.length_c   1.000
_cell.angle_alpha   90.00
_cell.angle_beta   90.00
_cell.angle_gamma   90.00
#
_symmetry.space_group_name_H-M   'P 1'
#
loop_
_entity.id
_entity.type
_entity.pdbx_description
1 polymer ?
#
loop_
_entity_poly.entity_id
_entity_poly.type
_entity_poly.pdbx_seq_one_letter_code
_entity_poly.pdbx_strand_id
1 'polypeptide(L)'
;GEGPRQLLPEKESGKLLSAQELGGTLRRWENGGCSECVKTSRFDGTNYPGTICMADEKTVIVCNRGANTLSAFSTDGKLRYLGEWATGNWPRHLLQIPGTDLIVNACNKEGTLVIFAWNGKELIRKDEIILPGASCAVYLSGK
;
A
#
# COMPACT_ATOMS: atom_id res chain seq x y z
N GLY A 1 4.78 -0.32 21.15
CA GLY A 1 4.33 0.34 19.92
C GLY A 1 3.90 -0.67 18.87
N GLU A 2 3.06 -0.26 17.93
CA GLU A 2 2.50 -1.15 16.90
C GLU A 2 3.39 -1.23 15.64
N GLY A 3 4.64 -0.76 15.71
CA GLY A 3 5.64 -0.86 14.65
C GLY A 3 5.29 -0.05 13.41
N PRO A 4 5.37 1.29 13.44
CA PRO A 4 5.17 2.10 12.24
C PRO A 4 6.21 1.72 11.17
N ARG A 5 5.73 1.40 9.96
CA ARG A 5 6.57 0.92 8.86
C ARG A 5 6.87 2.01 7.84
N GLN A 6 5.87 2.82 7.52
CA GLN A 6 5.98 3.92 6.59
C GLN A 6 5.03 5.05 6.96
N LEU A 7 5.46 6.27 6.71
CA LEU A 7 4.65 7.48 6.77
C LEU A 7 4.45 8.02 5.36
N LEU A 8 3.24 8.48 5.06
CA LEU A 8 2.87 9.07 3.78
C LEU A 8 2.06 10.34 4.03
N PRO A 9 2.56 11.52 3.61
CA PRO A 9 1.76 12.74 3.68
C PRO A 9 0.57 12.68 2.72
N GLU A 10 -0.62 13.06 3.19
CA GLU A 10 -1.75 13.35 2.32
C GLU A 10 -1.58 14.74 1.73
N LYS A 11 -1.63 14.84 0.39
CA LYS A 11 -1.52 16.14 -0.28
C LYS A 11 -2.60 17.09 0.21
N GLU A 12 -2.23 18.35 0.39
CA GLU A 12 -3.13 19.48 0.71
C GLU A 12 -3.83 19.45 2.08
N SER A 13 -3.86 18.33 2.79
CA SER A 13 -4.60 18.23 4.06
C SER A 13 -3.76 18.46 5.31
N GLY A 14 -2.42 18.39 5.21
CA GLY A 14 -1.52 18.40 6.37
C GLY A 14 -1.61 17.15 7.25
N LYS A 15 -2.37 16.14 6.83
CA LYS A 15 -2.51 14.85 7.50
C LYS A 15 -1.45 13.87 7.06
N LEU A 16 -1.20 12.86 7.90
CA LEU A 16 -0.27 11.78 7.60
C LEU A 16 -0.99 10.43 7.68
N LEU A 17 -0.63 9.53 6.77
CA LEU A 17 -1.00 8.12 6.85
C LEU A 17 0.20 7.30 7.34
N SER A 18 -0.06 6.25 8.11
CA SER A 18 0.98 5.30 8.49
C SER A 18 0.47 3.86 8.47
N ALA A 19 1.27 2.95 7.92
CA ALA A 19 1.07 1.52 8.08
C ALA A 19 1.74 1.06 9.38
N GLN A 20 0.99 0.32 10.21
CA GLN A 20 1.47 -0.24 11.48
C GLN A 20 1.70 -1.74 11.31
N GLU A 21 2.97 -2.12 11.18
CA GLU A 21 3.37 -3.49 10.84
C GLU A 21 2.84 -4.52 11.84
N LEU A 22 3.06 -4.30 13.13
CA LEU A 22 2.67 -5.24 14.19
C LEU A 22 1.20 -5.11 14.57
N GLY A 23 0.61 -3.93 14.37
CA GLY A 23 -0.79 -3.66 14.65
C GLY A 23 -1.76 -4.10 13.54
N GLY A 24 -1.26 -4.40 12.34
CA GLY A 24 -2.11 -4.77 11.20
C GLY A 24 -3.03 -3.64 10.74
N THR A 25 -2.67 -2.37 10.98
CA THR A 25 -3.55 -1.22 10.77
C THR A 25 -2.98 -0.15 9.87
N LEU A 26 -3.87 0.59 9.23
CA LEU A 26 -3.61 1.89 8.61
C LEU A 26 -4.15 2.97 9.56
N ARG A 27 -3.32 3.97 9.86
CA ARG A 27 -3.68 5.09 10.72
C ARG A 27 -3.58 6.40 9.99
N ARG A 28 -4.48 7.30 10.30
CA ARG A 28 -4.41 8.70 9.92
C ARG A 28 -4.08 9.54 11.14
N TRP A 29 -3.20 10.51 10.97
CA TRP A 29 -2.72 11.42 12.02
C TRP A 29 -3.04 12.85 11.64
N GLU A 30 -3.53 13.59 12.61
CA GLU A 30 -3.92 14.99 12.48
C GLU A 30 -3.64 15.72 13.80
N ASN A 31 -3.10 16.93 13.74
CA ASN A 31 -2.79 17.74 14.92
C ASN A 31 -1.97 17.02 16.00
N GLY A 32 -1.05 16.15 15.59
CA GLY A 32 -0.18 15.41 16.50
C GLY A 32 -0.81 14.18 17.16
N GLY A 33 -2.07 13.84 16.83
CA GLY A 33 -2.80 12.68 17.34
C GLY A 33 -3.28 11.72 16.25
N CYS A 34 -3.55 10.46 16.63
CA CYS A 34 -4.20 9.50 15.74
C CYS A 34 -5.70 9.83 15.67
N SER A 35 -6.16 10.26 14.49
CA SER A 35 -7.56 10.61 14.26
C SER A 35 -8.40 9.44 13.76
N GLU A 36 -7.78 8.49 13.04
CA GLU A 36 -8.45 7.29 12.52
C GLU A 36 -7.52 6.07 12.53
N CYS A 37 -8.12 4.89 12.73
CA CYS A 37 -7.41 3.61 12.74
C CYS A 37 -8.31 2.53 12.14
N VAL A 38 -7.86 1.87 11.08
CA VAL A 38 -8.59 0.80 10.39
C VAL A 38 -7.68 -0.41 10.15
N LYS A 39 -8.25 -1.62 10.17
CA LYS A 39 -7.51 -2.84 9.75
C LYS A 39 -7.17 -2.76 8.27
N THR A 40 -5.96 -3.19 7.90
CA THR A 40 -5.50 -3.14 6.50
C THR A 40 -5.98 -4.32 5.66
N SER A 41 -6.43 -5.40 6.27
CA SER A 41 -6.89 -6.60 5.57
C SER A 41 -8.10 -7.22 6.29
N ARG A 42 -8.93 -7.93 5.53
CA ARG A 42 -9.98 -8.80 6.05
C ARG A 42 -9.52 -10.22 6.33
N PHE A 43 -8.25 -10.49 6.13
CA PHE A 43 -7.63 -11.79 6.42
C PHE A 43 -7.78 -12.13 7.91
N ASP A 44 -8.25 -13.36 8.19
CA ASP A 44 -8.43 -13.88 9.55
C ASP A 44 -7.15 -14.53 10.07
N GLY A 45 -6.08 -13.76 10.09
CA GLY A 45 -4.76 -14.20 10.55
C GLY A 45 -3.89 -13.00 10.87
N THR A 46 -2.65 -13.27 11.30
CA THR A 46 -1.70 -12.19 11.56
C THR A 46 -1.28 -11.54 10.24
N ASN A 47 -1.58 -10.26 10.11
CA ASN A 47 -1.20 -9.46 8.96
C ASN A 47 -0.09 -8.47 9.34
N TYR A 48 0.84 -8.28 8.42
CA TYR A 48 1.98 -7.39 8.57
C TYR A 48 1.98 -6.36 7.44
N PRO A 49 1.22 -5.26 7.54
CA PRO A 49 1.27 -4.21 6.52
C PRO A 49 2.70 -3.74 6.27
N GLY A 50 3.06 -3.66 5.00
CA GLY A 50 4.36 -3.20 4.56
C GLY A 50 4.36 -1.70 4.24
N THR A 51 4.51 -1.40 2.96
CA THR A 51 4.48 -0.03 2.46
C THR A 51 3.11 0.38 1.97
N ILE A 52 2.93 1.69 1.85
CA ILE A 52 1.73 2.33 1.33
C ILE A 52 2.10 3.30 0.21
N CYS A 53 1.23 3.48 -0.76
CA CYS A 53 1.36 4.53 -1.77
C CYS A 53 0.00 5.09 -2.14
N MET A 54 -0.04 6.33 -2.61
CA MET A 54 -1.25 6.87 -3.22
C MET A 54 -1.38 6.32 -4.64
N ALA A 55 -2.54 5.73 -4.95
CA ALA A 55 -2.88 5.31 -6.31
C ALA A 55 -3.40 6.47 -7.15
N ASP A 56 -4.13 7.36 -6.52
CA ASP A 56 -4.64 8.62 -7.04
C ASP A 56 -4.73 9.65 -5.89
N GLU A 57 -5.37 10.80 -6.10
CA GLU A 57 -5.46 11.88 -5.09
C GLU A 57 -6.23 11.48 -3.83
N LYS A 58 -7.10 10.47 -3.91
CA LYS A 58 -8.05 10.08 -2.86
C LYS A 58 -7.99 8.60 -2.47
N THR A 59 -7.03 7.86 -2.98
CA THR A 59 -6.92 6.41 -2.74
C THR A 59 -5.52 6.02 -2.33
N VAL A 60 -5.39 5.41 -1.16
CA VAL A 60 -4.15 4.79 -0.69
C VAL A 60 -4.22 3.27 -0.86
N ILE A 61 -3.13 2.68 -1.36
CA ILE A 61 -2.92 1.24 -1.43
C ILE A 61 -1.97 0.82 -0.32
N VAL A 62 -2.27 -0.31 0.31
CA VAL A 62 -1.46 -0.93 1.37
C VAL A 62 -1.08 -2.33 0.95
N CYS A 63 0.18 -2.72 1.07
CA CYS A 63 0.58 -4.12 0.90
C CYS A 63 0.52 -4.88 2.23
N ASN A 64 -0.05 -6.09 2.19
CA ASN A 64 -0.35 -6.94 3.35
C ASN A 64 0.47 -8.23 3.26
N ARG A 65 1.59 -8.30 3.99
CA ARG A 65 2.53 -9.43 3.89
C ARG A 65 1.97 -10.74 4.44
N GLY A 66 1.15 -10.69 5.49
CA GLY A 66 0.53 -11.89 6.04
C GLY A 66 -0.55 -12.47 5.13
N ALA A 67 -1.39 -11.58 4.56
CA ALA A 67 -2.48 -11.93 3.67
C ALA A 67 -2.04 -12.18 2.22
N ASN A 68 -0.86 -11.74 1.80
CA ASN A 68 -0.39 -11.72 0.41
C ASN A 68 -1.35 -10.97 -0.52
N THR A 69 -1.79 -9.79 -0.08
CA THR A 69 -2.77 -8.97 -0.79
C THR A 69 -2.34 -7.51 -0.86
N LEU A 70 -2.99 -6.76 -1.74
CA LEU A 70 -3.03 -5.31 -1.75
C LEU A 70 -4.45 -4.86 -1.40
N SER A 71 -4.60 -3.97 -0.44
CA SER A 71 -5.88 -3.36 -0.10
C SER A 71 -5.91 -1.88 -0.43
N ALA A 72 -7.08 -1.38 -0.83
CA ALA A 72 -7.30 0.03 -1.15
C ALA A 72 -8.24 0.68 -0.13
N PHE A 73 -7.93 1.93 0.21
CA PHE A 73 -8.75 2.76 1.09
C PHE A 73 -8.97 4.13 0.47
N SER A 74 -10.23 4.60 0.51
CA SER A 74 -10.51 6.00 0.24
C SER A 74 -9.97 6.87 1.38
N THR A 75 -9.33 7.98 1.02
CA THR A 75 -8.91 9.03 1.96
C THR A 75 -9.84 10.24 1.92
N ASP A 76 -10.84 10.21 1.06
CA ASP A 76 -11.86 11.26 0.95
C ASP A 76 -12.84 11.16 2.14
N GLY A 77 -12.77 12.14 3.03
CA GLY A 77 -13.46 12.08 4.31
C GLY A 77 -12.80 11.07 5.26
N LYS A 78 -13.57 10.12 5.80
CA LYS A 78 -13.06 9.04 6.66
C LYS A 78 -12.34 7.97 5.85
N LEU A 79 -11.35 7.32 6.47
CA LEU A 79 -10.71 6.14 5.88
C LEU A 79 -11.75 5.04 5.65
N ARG A 80 -11.95 4.67 4.39
CA ARG A 80 -12.95 3.68 4.00
C ARG A 80 -12.34 2.60 3.11
N TYR A 81 -12.48 1.36 3.54
CA TYR A 81 -12.04 0.19 2.77
C TYR A 81 -12.80 0.10 1.44
N LEU A 82 -12.06 -0.04 0.34
CA LEU A 82 -12.60 -0.14 -1.03
C LEU A 82 -12.56 -1.57 -1.56
N GLY A 83 -11.52 -2.33 -1.21
CA GLY A 83 -11.34 -3.69 -1.70
C GLY A 83 -9.95 -4.24 -1.38
N GLU A 84 -9.75 -5.52 -1.71
CA GLU A 84 -8.52 -6.24 -1.48
C GLU A 84 -8.29 -7.25 -2.62
N TRP A 85 -7.08 -7.30 -3.16
CA TRP A 85 -6.71 -8.12 -4.32
C TRP A 85 -5.48 -8.94 -4.02
N ALA A 86 -5.47 -10.20 -4.49
CA ALA A 86 -4.32 -11.08 -4.37
C ALA A 86 -3.10 -10.51 -5.13
N THR A 87 -1.92 -10.70 -4.55
CA THR A 87 -0.63 -10.42 -5.17
C THR A 87 0.34 -11.57 -4.95
N GLY A 88 1.62 -11.39 -5.23
CA GLY A 88 2.63 -12.41 -4.95
C GLY A 88 2.94 -12.56 -3.45
N ASN A 89 3.72 -13.60 -3.12
CA ASN A 89 4.04 -13.94 -1.74
C ASN A 89 4.96 -12.89 -1.10
N TRP A 90 4.56 -12.41 0.08
CA TRP A 90 5.27 -11.43 0.89
C TRP A 90 5.46 -10.09 0.18
N PRO A 91 4.36 -9.37 -0.16
CA PRO A 91 4.42 -8.06 -0.79
C PRO A 91 5.09 -7.06 0.17
N ARG A 92 6.30 -6.64 -0.18
CA ARG A 92 7.16 -5.86 0.72
C ARG A 92 7.15 -4.37 0.43
N HIS A 93 7.03 -4.00 -0.83
CA HIS A 93 7.14 -2.61 -1.27
C HIS A 93 6.16 -2.29 -2.37
N LEU A 94 5.63 -1.07 -2.33
CA LEU A 94 4.78 -0.47 -3.35
C LEU A 94 5.44 0.79 -3.90
N LEU A 95 5.35 0.95 -5.21
CA LEU A 95 5.73 2.17 -5.91
C LEU A 95 4.64 2.54 -6.91
N GLN A 96 4.04 3.69 -6.77
CA GLN A 96 3.22 4.30 -7.83
C GLN A 96 4.14 4.99 -8.82
N ILE A 97 4.02 4.69 -10.11
CA ILE A 97 4.83 5.30 -11.17
C ILE A 97 4.26 6.68 -11.49
N PRO A 98 4.99 7.79 -11.23
CA PRO A 98 4.49 9.15 -11.42
C PRO A 98 3.94 9.40 -12.82
N GLY A 99 2.78 10.05 -12.89
CA GLY A 99 2.11 10.39 -14.15
C GLY A 99 1.38 9.23 -14.83
N THR A 100 1.25 8.09 -14.15
CA THR A 100 0.53 6.90 -14.63
C THR A 100 -0.45 6.38 -13.59
N ASP A 101 -1.27 5.39 -13.97
CA ASP A 101 -2.12 4.60 -13.07
C ASP A 101 -1.41 3.32 -12.57
N LEU A 102 -0.12 3.13 -12.89
CA LEU A 102 0.62 1.91 -12.61
C LEU A 102 1.20 1.91 -11.20
N ILE A 103 1.08 0.75 -10.55
CA ILE A 103 1.63 0.43 -9.24
C ILE A 103 2.49 -0.83 -9.36
N VAL A 104 3.75 -0.72 -8.95
CA VAL A 104 4.69 -1.83 -8.88
C VAL A 104 4.73 -2.35 -7.46
N ASN A 105 4.51 -3.65 -7.30
CA ASN A 105 4.58 -4.35 -6.04
C ASN A 105 5.74 -5.35 -6.01
N ALA A 106 6.70 -5.15 -5.13
CA ALA A 106 7.79 -6.08 -4.92
C ALA A 106 7.37 -7.21 -3.96
N CYS A 107 7.29 -8.44 -4.47
CA CYS A 107 6.91 -9.65 -3.75
C CYS A 107 8.17 -10.46 -3.40
N ASN A 108 8.72 -10.22 -2.21
CA ASN A 108 10.06 -10.65 -1.83
C ASN A 108 10.24 -12.17 -1.78
N LYS A 109 9.32 -12.90 -1.17
CA LYS A 109 9.40 -14.36 -1.07
C LYS A 109 9.02 -15.07 -2.37
N GLU A 110 8.18 -14.46 -3.20
CA GLU A 110 7.88 -14.94 -4.54
C GLU A 110 9.08 -14.73 -5.47
N GLY A 111 9.83 -13.65 -5.25
CA GLY A 111 10.89 -13.25 -6.16
C GLY A 111 10.37 -12.61 -7.44
N THR A 112 9.32 -11.78 -7.33
CA THR A 112 8.70 -11.12 -8.47
C THR A 112 8.40 -9.64 -8.20
N LEU A 113 8.32 -8.87 -9.28
CA LEU A 113 7.64 -7.58 -9.34
C LEU A 113 6.31 -7.78 -10.03
N VAL A 114 5.21 -7.51 -9.35
CA VAL A 114 3.86 -7.56 -9.92
C VAL A 114 3.41 -6.15 -10.26
N ILE A 115 2.93 -5.94 -11.47
CA ILE A 115 2.48 -4.64 -11.96
C ILE A 115 0.97 -4.62 -12.01
N PHE A 116 0.38 -3.64 -11.35
CA PHE A 116 -1.06 -3.37 -11.34
C PHE A 116 -1.35 -2.01 -11.97
N ALA A 117 -2.57 -1.84 -12.49
CA ALA A 117 -3.16 -0.54 -12.80
C ALA A 117 -4.35 -0.29 -11.87
N TRP A 118 -4.44 0.92 -11.30
CA TRP A 118 -5.61 1.39 -10.58
C TRP A 118 -6.56 2.13 -11.52
N ASN A 119 -7.78 1.64 -11.69
CA ASN A 119 -8.76 2.25 -12.59
C ASN A 119 -9.78 3.18 -11.89
N GLY A 120 -9.52 3.53 -10.62
CA GLY A 120 -10.44 4.32 -9.78
C GLY A 120 -11.44 3.46 -8.98
N LYS A 121 -11.47 2.15 -9.22
CA LYS A 121 -12.41 1.21 -8.56
C LYS A 121 -11.73 -0.08 -8.10
N GLU A 122 -10.80 -0.60 -8.90
CA GLU A 122 -10.14 -1.88 -8.63
C GLU A 122 -8.70 -1.90 -9.14
N LEU A 123 -7.88 -2.79 -8.58
CA LEU A 123 -6.54 -3.09 -9.05
C LEU A 123 -6.60 -4.19 -10.11
N ILE A 124 -6.11 -3.87 -11.30
CA ILE A 124 -6.04 -4.81 -12.44
C ILE A 124 -4.59 -5.23 -12.59
N ARG A 125 -4.32 -6.54 -12.41
CA ARG A 125 -2.98 -7.10 -12.66
C ARG A 125 -2.66 -7.01 -14.17
N LYS A 126 -1.52 -6.41 -14.50
CA LYS A 126 -1.09 -6.15 -15.88
C LYS A 126 0.06 -7.06 -16.29
N ASP A 127 1.04 -7.24 -15.41
CA ASP A 127 2.29 -7.94 -15.76
C ASP A 127 3.00 -8.45 -14.51
N GLU A 128 4.00 -9.31 -14.74
CA GLU A 128 4.88 -9.82 -13.70
C GLU A 128 6.30 -9.99 -14.25
N ILE A 129 7.27 -9.54 -13.47
CA ILE A 129 8.70 -9.65 -13.80
C ILE A 129 9.36 -10.53 -12.74
N ILE A 130 10.04 -11.58 -13.16
CA ILE A 130 10.83 -12.43 -12.25
C ILE A 130 12.07 -11.65 -11.81
N LEU A 131 12.18 -11.40 -10.52
CA LEU A 131 13.30 -10.70 -9.88
C LEU A 131 13.51 -11.29 -8.47
N PRO A 132 14.33 -12.35 -8.34
CA PRO A 132 14.58 -12.98 -7.06
C PRO A 132 15.07 -11.99 -5.99
N GLY A 133 14.45 -12.04 -4.81
CA GLY A 133 14.78 -11.15 -3.70
C GLY A 133 14.29 -9.71 -3.84
N ALA A 134 13.38 -9.42 -4.78
CA ALA A 134 12.78 -8.10 -4.95
C ALA A 134 12.23 -7.57 -3.63
N SER A 135 12.75 -6.45 -3.14
CA SER A 135 12.37 -5.90 -1.82
C SER A 135 12.03 -4.41 -1.84
N CYS A 136 12.46 -3.70 -2.86
CA CYS A 136 12.20 -2.27 -3.03
C CYS A 136 12.24 -1.91 -4.52
N ALA A 137 11.45 -0.91 -4.91
CA ALA A 137 11.49 -0.27 -6.21
C ALA A 137 11.53 1.24 -6.02
N VAL A 138 12.28 1.94 -6.86
CA VAL A 138 12.36 3.41 -6.87
C VAL A 138 12.18 3.91 -8.30
N TYR A 139 11.56 5.06 -8.43
CA TYR A 139 11.44 5.74 -9.70
C TYR A 139 12.62 6.71 -9.89
N LEU A 140 13.30 6.58 -11.02
CA LEU A 140 14.32 7.53 -11.42
C LEU A 140 13.77 8.36 -12.57
N SER A 141 13.56 9.66 -12.34
CA SER A 141 13.22 10.58 -13.42
C SER A 141 14.42 10.64 -14.38
N GLY A 142 14.20 10.30 -15.65
CA GLY A 142 15.21 10.55 -16.69
C GLY A 142 15.56 12.05 -16.76
N LYS A 143 16.82 12.34 -17.02
CA LYS A 143 17.27 13.72 -17.32
C LYS A 143 16.78 14.13 -18.70
#